data_3711fbddfd46f4119191711b5d9d8ef7
#
_entry.id   3711fbddfd46f4119191711b5d9d8ef7
#
_cell.length_a   1.000
_cell.length_b   1.000
_cell.length_c   1.000
_cell.angle_alpha   90.00
_cell.angle_beta   90.00
_cell.angle_gamma   90.00
#
_symmetry.space_group_name_H-M   'P 1'
#
loop_
_entity.id
_entity.type
_entity.pdbx_description
1 polymer ?
#
loop_
_entity_poly.entity_id
_entity_poly.type
_entity_poly.pdbx_seq_one_letter_code
_entity_poly.pdbx_strand_id
1 'polypeptide(L)'
;MDTQSLPLVSVITPSYNQGTYIRETIESVLQQDYPHVEHIVIDGGSTDNTFAILSQYNRQSEKFRFVSEPDRGQSHAINKGLSVAQGEIIGWLNSDDTYLPGAIRKAVQALMANPHWGMVHGNGYCANERNLPIRPFPVKPQDRQKLFERCNILQPAAFIRKQVLYEVGGLDESLSFCMDYDLWIRIAKRHPIGYVPDYWAKARYHAASKSVNQWPTVGLQEVFRTSAKHYGTVSNDWVLEYLYFHHNKGVFPLLTFFRAHAVFGGAPRITAMNRYPDMWVPPRFHVSIQSDPQAPAHTLLIRGSRLGSPPSSQPAFLHYVINGSLTGRIAVSGTTFTVELPLPPDRTNHEVDIFASWNVKIGSPANPRVISFLADQVLPLTYQELQFYRAYLANPAGIAQWVRDHRTPVPRL
;
A
#
# COMPACT_ATOMS: atom_id res chain seq x y z
N MET A 1 45.68 -19.37 0.94
CA MET A 1 44.31 -18.95 0.68
C MET A 1 43.46 -19.74 1.63
N ASP A 2 42.93 -19.10 2.66
CA ASP A 2 42.02 -19.75 3.59
C ASP A 2 40.83 -20.31 2.82
N THR A 3 40.65 -21.64 2.93
CA THR A 3 39.45 -22.33 2.45
C THR A 3 38.28 -21.98 3.35
N GLN A 4 37.78 -20.75 3.28
CA GLN A 4 36.46 -20.47 3.83
C GLN A 4 35.50 -21.44 3.17
N SER A 5 34.88 -22.30 3.97
CA SER A 5 33.85 -23.22 3.47
C SER A 5 32.75 -22.40 2.81
N LEU A 6 32.36 -22.77 1.59
CA LEU A 6 31.29 -22.12 0.88
C LEU A 6 29.98 -22.16 1.71
N PRO A 7 29.30 -21.02 1.97
CA PRO A 7 28.11 -21.00 2.81
C PRO A 7 26.97 -21.83 2.19
N LEU A 8 26.19 -22.48 3.03
CA LEU A 8 24.95 -23.14 2.59
C LEU A 8 23.89 -22.08 2.23
N VAL A 9 23.22 -22.28 1.12
CA VAL A 9 22.08 -21.46 0.67
C VAL A 9 20.80 -22.26 0.82
N SER A 10 19.83 -21.74 1.57
CA SER A 10 18.48 -22.29 1.60
C SER A 10 17.57 -21.50 0.66
N VAL A 11 17.00 -22.17 -0.33
CA VAL A 11 15.94 -21.59 -1.17
C VAL A 11 14.61 -22.01 -0.57
N ILE A 12 13.78 -21.01 -0.19
CA ILE A 12 12.45 -21.22 0.39
C ILE A 12 11.41 -20.89 -0.68
N THR A 13 10.51 -21.85 -0.95
CA THR A 13 9.41 -21.69 -1.92
C THR A 13 8.07 -21.90 -1.24
N PRO A 14 7.25 -20.86 -1.07
CA PRO A 14 5.86 -21.00 -0.66
C PRO A 14 5.03 -21.54 -1.83
N SER A 15 4.12 -22.49 -1.58
CA SER A 15 3.30 -23.14 -2.62
C SER A 15 1.87 -23.34 -2.14
N TYR A 16 0.90 -23.08 -3.00
CA TYR A 16 -0.49 -23.47 -2.83
C TYR A 16 -1.18 -23.60 -4.19
N ASN A 17 -1.57 -24.83 -4.57
CA ASN A 17 -2.17 -25.17 -5.86
C ASN A 17 -1.34 -24.69 -7.07
N GLN A 18 -0.06 -25.07 -7.10
CA GLN A 18 0.93 -24.65 -8.10
C GLN A 18 1.43 -25.79 -8.99
N GLY A 19 0.66 -26.85 -9.11
CA GLY A 19 1.04 -28.03 -9.89
C GLY A 19 1.40 -27.77 -11.35
N THR A 20 0.90 -26.66 -11.92
CA THR A 20 1.25 -26.24 -13.29
C THR A 20 2.67 -25.71 -13.41
N TYR A 21 3.20 -25.04 -12.37
CA TYR A 21 4.46 -24.28 -12.47
C TYR A 21 5.58 -24.82 -11.58
N ILE A 22 5.25 -25.43 -10.44
CA ILE A 22 6.20 -25.78 -9.38
C ILE A 22 7.36 -26.67 -9.85
N ARG A 23 7.14 -27.51 -10.88
CA ARG A 23 8.18 -28.36 -11.46
C ARG A 23 9.35 -27.54 -11.99
N GLU A 24 9.07 -26.53 -12.82
CA GLU A 24 10.11 -25.68 -13.40
C GLU A 24 10.85 -24.88 -12.32
N THR A 25 10.14 -24.44 -11.28
CA THR A 25 10.72 -23.77 -10.12
C THR A 25 11.74 -24.68 -9.41
N ILE A 26 11.34 -25.92 -9.09
CA ILE A 26 12.21 -26.90 -8.42
C ILE A 26 13.44 -27.20 -9.27
N GLU A 27 13.24 -27.48 -10.56
CA GLU A 27 14.34 -27.77 -11.49
C GLU A 27 15.31 -26.60 -11.61
N SER A 28 14.82 -25.37 -11.64
CA SER A 28 15.65 -24.16 -11.71
C SER A 28 16.57 -23.98 -10.50
N VAL A 29 16.20 -24.50 -9.34
CA VAL A 29 17.04 -24.52 -8.12
C VAL A 29 18.01 -25.68 -8.13
N LEU A 30 17.53 -26.90 -8.42
CA LEU A 30 18.35 -28.11 -8.35
C LEU A 30 19.43 -28.14 -9.45
N GLN A 31 19.24 -27.46 -10.57
CA GLN A 31 20.17 -27.32 -11.67
C GLN A 31 21.18 -26.17 -11.51
N GLN A 32 21.17 -25.44 -10.37
CA GLN A 32 22.17 -24.41 -10.12
C GLN A 32 23.58 -25.01 -10.00
N ASP A 33 24.55 -24.28 -10.50
CA ASP A 33 25.98 -24.64 -10.49
C ASP A 33 26.67 -24.39 -9.13
N TYR A 34 25.90 -24.23 -8.06
CA TYR A 34 26.37 -24.04 -6.70
C TYR A 34 26.14 -25.31 -5.86
N PRO A 35 27.18 -25.91 -5.27
CA PRO A 35 27.07 -27.24 -4.66
C PRO A 35 26.31 -27.26 -3.33
N HIS A 36 26.45 -26.18 -2.51
CA HIS A 36 25.90 -26.10 -1.16
C HIS A 36 24.53 -25.42 -1.16
N VAL A 37 23.51 -26.11 -1.66
CA VAL A 37 22.13 -25.62 -1.71
C VAL A 37 21.16 -26.66 -1.15
N GLU A 38 20.20 -26.20 -0.36
CA GLU A 38 18.98 -26.93 -0.02
C GLU A 38 17.75 -26.18 -0.56
N HIS A 39 16.77 -26.89 -1.06
CA HIS A 39 15.51 -26.36 -1.51
C HIS A 39 14.37 -26.82 -0.59
N ILE A 40 13.69 -25.88 0.04
CA ILE A 40 12.62 -26.13 1.00
C ILE A 40 11.32 -25.58 0.44
N VAL A 41 10.37 -26.46 0.15
CA VAL A 41 9.03 -26.07 -0.27
C VAL A 41 8.08 -26.14 0.92
N ILE A 42 7.36 -25.07 1.17
CA ILE A 42 6.29 -25.02 2.17
C ILE A 42 4.97 -24.94 1.41
N ASP A 43 4.26 -26.04 1.39
CA ASP A 43 2.99 -26.20 0.71
C ASP A 43 1.83 -26.01 1.69
N GLY A 44 0.91 -25.12 1.37
CA GLY A 44 -0.23 -24.71 2.19
C GLY A 44 -1.39 -25.72 2.21
N GLY A 45 -1.12 -27.01 1.91
CA GLY A 45 -2.15 -28.04 1.82
C GLY A 45 -2.85 -28.05 0.45
N SER A 46 -2.06 -28.08 -0.63
CA SER A 46 -2.58 -28.09 -2.00
C SER A 46 -3.50 -29.28 -2.28
N THR A 47 -4.53 -29.05 -3.08
CA THR A 47 -5.53 -30.04 -3.48
C THR A 47 -5.41 -30.50 -4.94
N ASP A 48 -4.52 -29.86 -5.70
CA ASP A 48 -4.18 -30.24 -7.08
C ASP A 48 -3.02 -31.26 -7.11
N ASN A 49 -2.36 -31.42 -8.24
CA ASN A 49 -1.24 -32.35 -8.38
C ASN A 49 0.10 -31.86 -7.76
N THR A 50 0.12 -30.69 -7.10
CA THR A 50 1.31 -30.13 -6.44
C THR A 50 1.96 -31.15 -5.51
N PHE A 51 1.21 -31.75 -4.58
CA PHE A 51 1.72 -32.73 -3.61
C PHE A 51 2.41 -33.95 -4.27
N ALA A 52 1.85 -34.46 -5.38
CA ALA A 52 2.42 -35.59 -6.11
C ALA A 52 3.79 -35.20 -6.72
N ILE A 53 3.91 -33.99 -7.27
CA ILE A 53 5.17 -33.46 -7.80
C ILE A 53 6.20 -33.31 -6.67
N LEU A 54 5.85 -32.67 -5.57
CA LEU A 54 6.75 -32.48 -4.42
C LEU A 54 7.27 -33.83 -3.88
N SER A 55 6.37 -34.83 -3.73
CA SER A 55 6.71 -36.19 -3.29
C SER A 55 7.68 -36.88 -4.25
N GLN A 56 7.56 -36.63 -5.56
CA GLN A 56 8.49 -37.18 -6.56
C GLN A 56 9.90 -36.62 -6.34
N TYR A 57 10.06 -35.30 -6.25
CA TYR A 57 11.39 -34.67 -6.08
C TYR A 57 12.02 -34.98 -4.72
N ASN A 58 11.23 -35.11 -3.67
CA ASN A 58 11.73 -35.49 -2.32
C ASN A 58 12.37 -36.89 -2.31
N ARG A 59 11.93 -37.79 -3.18
CA ARG A 59 12.55 -39.12 -3.35
C ARG A 59 13.79 -39.11 -4.25
N GLN A 60 13.93 -38.09 -5.10
CA GLN A 60 14.97 -38.02 -6.12
C GLN A 60 16.20 -37.21 -5.72
N SER A 61 16.08 -36.32 -4.74
CA SER A 61 17.17 -35.40 -4.37
C SER A 61 17.24 -35.15 -2.87
N GLU A 62 18.39 -35.40 -2.29
CA GLU A 62 18.67 -35.06 -0.88
C GLU A 62 18.73 -33.53 -0.62
N LYS A 63 18.94 -32.76 -1.68
CA LYS A 63 18.91 -31.27 -1.61
C LYS A 63 17.50 -30.70 -1.53
N PHE A 64 16.47 -31.52 -1.72
CA PHE A 64 15.08 -31.11 -1.77
C PHE A 64 14.28 -31.71 -0.60
N ARG A 65 13.52 -30.87 0.05
CA ARG A 65 12.54 -31.29 1.07
C ARG A 65 11.31 -30.40 1.04
N PHE A 66 10.18 -30.90 1.52
CA PHE A 66 8.96 -30.13 1.63
C PHE A 66 8.18 -30.45 2.88
N VAL A 67 7.34 -29.50 3.27
CA VAL A 67 6.29 -29.65 4.29
C VAL A 67 4.97 -29.28 3.63
N SER A 68 3.94 -30.15 3.75
CA SER A 68 2.61 -29.87 3.21
C SER A 68 1.59 -29.92 4.35
N GLU A 69 1.07 -28.78 4.74
CA GLU A 69 0.07 -28.59 5.78
C GLU A 69 -0.58 -27.21 5.63
N PRO A 70 -1.82 -27.01 6.09
CA PRO A 70 -2.48 -25.70 6.01
C PRO A 70 -1.63 -24.56 6.59
N ASP A 71 -1.66 -23.42 5.93
CA ASP A 71 -0.98 -22.21 6.39
C ASP A 71 -1.93 -21.00 6.38
N ARG A 72 -1.42 -19.84 6.82
CA ARG A 72 -2.14 -18.56 6.86
C ARG A 72 -1.77 -17.65 5.70
N GLY A 73 -1.22 -18.19 4.62
CA GLY A 73 -0.79 -17.46 3.44
C GLY A 73 0.73 -17.42 3.25
N GLN A 74 1.14 -16.77 2.18
CA GLN A 74 2.52 -16.78 1.67
C GLN A 74 3.57 -16.35 2.69
N SER A 75 3.34 -15.26 3.44
CA SER A 75 4.26 -14.77 4.48
C SER A 75 4.46 -15.82 5.59
N HIS A 76 3.38 -16.48 6.02
CA HIS A 76 3.46 -17.55 7.02
C HIS A 76 4.23 -18.76 6.49
N ALA A 77 4.00 -19.18 5.24
CA ALA A 77 4.75 -20.26 4.61
C ALA A 77 6.26 -19.96 4.56
N ILE A 78 6.64 -18.74 4.17
CA ILE A 78 8.05 -18.33 4.13
C ILE A 78 8.65 -18.31 5.53
N ASN A 79 7.97 -17.79 6.54
CA ASN A 79 8.44 -17.79 7.93
C ASN A 79 8.61 -19.22 8.47
N LYS A 80 7.71 -20.15 8.13
CA LYS A 80 7.89 -21.59 8.44
C LYS A 80 9.14 -22.14 7.76
N GLY A 81 9.34 -21.84 6.47
CA GLY A 81 10.56 -22.23 5.74
C GLY A 81 11.81 -21.68 6.39
N LEU A 82 11.80 -20.40 6.81
CA LEU A 82 12.92 -19.75 7.49
C LEU A 82 13.26 -20.44 8.82
N SER A 83 12.28 -20.89 9.59
CA SER A 83 12.49 -21.57 10.88
C SER A 83 13.21 -22.92 10.76
N VAL A 84 13.10 -23.59 9.61
CA VAL A 84 13.73 -24.88 9.35
C VAL A 84 14.93 -24.80 8.41
N ALA A 85 15.16 -23.64 7.78
CA ALA A 85 16.31 -23.41 6.90
C ALA A 85 17.64 -23.52 7.66
N GLN A 86 18.62 -24.21 7.07
CA GLN A 86 19.95 -24.41 7.67
C GLN A 86 21.00 -23.46 7.08
N GLY A 87 20.74 -22.92 5.88
CA GLY A 87 21.66 -22.06 5.15
C GLY A 87 21.91 -20.71 5.82
N GLU A 88 23.10 -20.18 5.62
CA GLU A 88 23.50 -18.83 6.05
C GLU A 88 22.92 -17.72 5.15
N ILE A 89 22.58 -18.09 3.92
CA ILE A 89 21.97 -17.22 2.92
C ILE A 89 20.60 -17.80 2.52
N ILE A 90 19.61 -16.94 2.45
CA ILE A 90 18.25 -17.31 2.09
C ILE A 90 17.90 -16.72 0.71
N GLY A 91 17.49 -17.57 -0.21
CA GLY A 91 16.76 -17.20 -1.40
C GLY A 91 15.26 -17.42 -1.18
N TRP A 92 14.45 -16.47 -1.56
CA TRP A 92 12.99 -16.62 -1.60
C TRP A 92 12.53 -16.67 -3.05
N LEU A 93 12.06 -17.84 -3.49
CA LEU A 93 11.59 -18.08 -4.85
C LEU A 93 10.13 -18.55 -4.82
N ASN A 94 9.22 -17.79 -5.39
CA ASN A 94 7.82 -18.22 -5.49
C ASN A 94 7.68 -19.44 -6.40
N SER A 95 6.63 -20.21 -6.20
CA SER A 95 6.40 -21.50 -6.86
C SER A 95 6.06 -21.42 -8.38
N ASP A 96 5.93 -20.22 -8.91
CA ASP A 96 5.71 -19.91 -10.32
C ASP A 96 6.91 -19.19 -10.97
N ASP A 97 7.93 -18.79 -10.18
CA ASP A 97 9.14 -18.12 -10.65
C ASP A 97 10.31 -19.09 -10.87
N THR A 98 11.36 -18.65 -11.58
CA THR A 98 12.54 -19.48 -11.82
C THR A 98 13.85 -18.71 -11.72
N TYR A 99 14.90 -19.37 -11.22
CA TYR A 99 16.25 -18.85 -11.34
C TYR A 99 16.83 -19.04 -12.74
N LEU A 100 17.74 -18.15 -13.10
CA LEU A 100 18.62 -18.29 -14.25
C LEU A 100 19.91 -19.02 -13.83
N PRO A 101 20.64 -19.64 -14.79
CA PRO A 101 21.90 -20.33 -14.48
C PRO A 101 22.92 -19.42 -13.76
N GLY A 102 23.53 -19.92 -12.70
CA GLY A 102 24.55 -19.21 -11.93
C GLY A 102 24.03 -18.17 -10.95
N ALA A 103 22.70 -18.00 -10.78
CA ALA A 103 22.13 -17.01 -9.89
C ALA A 103 22.61 -17.15 -8.45
N ILE A 104 22.53 -18.36 -7.88
CA ILE A 104 22.96 -18.64 -6.49
C ILE A 104 24.45 -18.37 -6.31
N ARG A 105 25.30 -18.89 -7.20
CA ARG A 105 26.75 -18.69 -7.11
C ARG A 105 27.13 -17.21 -7.14
N LYS A 106 26.56 -16.44 -8.06
CA LYS A 106 26.82 -14.99 -8.19
C LYS A 106 26.35 -14.20 -6.97
N ALA A 107 25.20 -14.54 -6.40
CA ALA A 107 24.69 -13.92 -5.18
C ALA A 107 25.58 -14.20 -3.98
N VAL A 108 26.04 -15.47 -3.82
CA VAL A 108 26.99 -15.85 -2.78
C VAL A 108 28.31 -15.09 -2.93
N GLN A 109 28.89 -15.07 -4.12
CA GLN A 109 30.13 -14.33 -4.40
C GLN A 109 30.01 -12.85 -4.05
N ALA A 110 28.88 -12.21 -4.41
CA ALA A 110 28.63 -10.81 -4.10
C ALA A 110 28.53 -10.55 -2.60
N LEU A 111 27.81 -11.40 -1.85
CA LEU A 111 27.68 -11.29 -0.40
C LEU A 111 29.02 -11.58 0.32
N MET A 112 29.80 -12.55 -0.13
CA MET A 112 31.12 -12.83 0.44
C MET A 112 32.10 -11.67 0.22
N ALA A 113 32.10 -11.08 -0.97
CA ALA A 113 32.92 -9.92 -1.30
C ALA A 113 32.51 -8.64 -0.53
N ASN A 114 31.28 -8.60 -0.02
CA ASN A 114 30.73 -7.45 0.69
C ASN A 114 30.08 -7.87 2.02
N PRO A 115 30.86 -8.16 3.06
CA PRO A 115 30.34 -8.68 4.34
C PRO A 115 29.33 -7.76 5.05
N HIS A 116 29.35 -6.45 4.75
CA HIS A 116 28.46 -5.44 5.32
C HIS A 116 27.08 -5.40 4.65
N TRP A 117 26.88 -6.02 3.48
CA TRP A 117 25.58 -6.09 2.85
C TRP A 117 24.67 -7.08 3.59
N GLY A 118 23.48 -6.62 3.96
CA GLY A 118 22.47 -7.49 4.58
C GLY A 118 21.76 -8.38 3.57
N MET A 119 21.64 -7.89 2.35
CA MET A 119 21.08 -8.59 1.20
C MET A 119 21.72 -8.10 -0.10
N VAL A 120 21.55 -8.88 -1.16
CA VAL A 120 21.93 -8.51 -2.52
C VAL A 120 20.80 -8.85 -3.48
N HIS A 121 20.64 -8.07 -4.52
CA HIS A 121 19.73 -8.41 -5.62
C HIS A 121 20.38 -8.20 -6.99
N GLY A 122 19.89 -8.97 -7.96
CA GLY A 122 20.29 -8.86 -9.36
C GLY A 122 19.15 -8.35 -10.23
N ASN A 123 19.42 -8.30 -11.54
CA ASN A 123 18.41 -8.09 -12.56
C ASN A 123 17.56 -9.35 -12.79
N GLY A 124 16.45 -9.20 -13.49
CA GLY A 124 15.65 -10.30 -13.96
C GLY A 124 14.65 -9.89 -15.03
N TYR A 125 13.90 -10.87 -15.49
CA TYR A 125 12.90 -10.70 -16.53
C TYR A 125 11.49 -10.87 -15.99
N CYS A 126 10.56 -10.08 -16.54
CA CYS A 126 9.16 -10.48 -16.59
C CYS A 126 9.03 -11.59 -17.63
N ALA A 127 8.41 -12.70 -17.28
CA ALA A 127 8.18 -13.82 -18.17
C ALA A 127 6.68 -14.07 -18.36
N ASN A 128 6.30 -14.67 -19.49
CA ASN A 128 4.93 -15.10 -19.73
C ASN A 128 4.62 -16.43 -19.03
N GLU A 129 3.40 -16.93 -19.18
CA GLU A 129 2.93 -18.19 -18.60
C GLU A 129 3.80 -19.41 -18.98
N ARG A 130 4.43 -19.38 -20.16
CA ARG A 130 5.36 -20.42 -20.65
C ARG A 130 6.81 -20.20 -20.21
N ASN A 131 7.04 -19.32 -19.21
CA ASN A 131 8.36 -18.98 -18.71
C ASN A 131 9.33 -18.33 -19.74
N LEU A 132 8.78 -17.78 -20.83
CA LEU A 132 9.58 -17.08 -21.84
C LEU A 132 9.70 -15.59 -21.44
N PRO A 133 10.91 -15.02 -21.47
CA PRO A 133 11.09 -13.60 -21.16
C PRO A 133 10.27 -12.70 -22.09
N ILE A 134 9.52 -11.76 -21.51
CA ILE A 134 8.76 -10.72 -22.23
C ILE A 134 9.57 -9.44 -22.33
N ARG A 135 10.14 -9.02 -21.17
CA ARG A 135 10.92 -7.79 -21.04
C ARG A 135 11.80 -7.84 -19.78
N PRO A 136 12.89 -7.08 -19.73
CA PRO A 136 13.59 -6.84 -18.47
C PRO A 136 12.66 -6.18 -17.44
N PHE A 137 12.78 -6.58 -16.18
CA PHE A 137 12.18 -5.83 -15.09
C PHE A 137 13.03 -4.57 -14.83
N PRO A 138 12.45 -3.39 -14.52
CA PRO A 138 13.18 -2.14 -14.35
C PRO A 138 13.92 -2.07 -12.99
N VAL A 139 14.84 -3.00 -12.77
CA VAL A 139 15.66 -3.07 -11.55
C VAL A 139 16.60 -1.88 -11.45
N LYS A 140 16.79 -1.36 -10.25
CA LYS A 140 17.76 -0.30 -9.93
C LYS A 140 18.40 -0.56 -8.57
N PRO A 141 19.64 -0.07 -8.32
CA PRO A 141 20.20 -0.06 -6.97
C PRO A 141 19.23 0.58 -5.98
N GLN A 142 19.04 -0.04 -4.83
CA GLN A 142 18.10 0.40 -3.82
C GLN A 142 18.79 0.75 -2.50
N ASP A 143 18.26 1.73 -1.84
CA ASP A 143 18.54 2.13 -0.47
C ASP A 143 17.22 2.60 0.18
N ARG A 144 17.29 3.03 1.43
CA ARG A 144 16.09 3.46 2.17
C ARG A 144 15.34 4.62 1.48
N GLN A 145 16.07 5.59 0.90
CA GLN A 145 15.47 6.72 0.20
C GLN A 145 14.80 6.27 -1.11
N LYS A 146 15.48 5.46 -1.91
CA LYS A 146 14.94 4.98 -3.20
C LYS A 146 13.74 4.04 -3.01
N LEU A 147 13.76 3.21 -1.94
CA LEU A 147 12.59 2.40 -1.57
C LEU A 147 11.38 3.25 -1.19
N PHE A 148 11.59 4.44 -0.60
CA PHE A 148 10.50 5.39 -0.41
C PHE A 148 9.90 5.84 -1.74
N GLU A 149 10.75 6.19 -2.70
CA GLU A 149 10.30 6.66 -4.01
C GLU A 149 9.55 5.56 -4.77
N ARG A 150 10.21 4.41 -4.95
CA ARG A 150 9.66 3.23 -5.63
C ARG A 150 10.48 1.98 -5.32
N CYS A 151 9.82 0.85 -5.14
CA CYS A 151 10.50 -0.44 -5.05
C CYS A 151 10.85 -0.95 -6.47
N ASN A 152 12.14 -1.02 -6.79
CA ASN A 152 12.68 -1.53 -8.04
C ASN A 152 13.57 -2.77 -7.81
N ILE A 153 13.20 -3.63 -6.87
CA ILE A 153 13.78 -4.95 -6.65
C ILE A 153 12.85 -5.99 -7.28
N LEU A 154 13.40 -6.87 -8.10
CA LEU A 154 12.69 -8.07 -8.54
C LEU A 154 12.83 -9.12 -7.44
N GLN A 155 11.76 -9.45 -6.75
CA GLN A 155 11.76 -10.25 -5.53
C GLN A 155 12.50 -11.60 -5.70
N PRO A 156 12.27 -12.45 -6.75
CA PRO A 156 12.99 -13.71 -6.90
C PRO A 156 14.48 -13.55 -7.20
N ALA A 157 14.97 -12.37 -7.58
CA ALA A 157 16.38 -12.10 -7.78
C ALA A 157 17.12 -11.60 -6.51
N ALA A 158 16.50 -11.72 -5.34
CA ALA A 158 17.04 -11.26 -4.07
C ALA A 158 17.54 -12.42 -3.18
N PHE A 159 18.72 -12.23 -2.56
CA PHE A 159 19.31 -13.15 -1.60
C PHE A 159 19.69 -12.40 -0.35
N ILE A 160 19.38 -12.97 0.83
CA ILE A 160 19.42 -12.27 2.11
C ILE A 160 20.26 -13.10 3.10
N ARG A 161 21.08 -12.45 3.93
CA ARG A 161 21.70 -13.15 5.05
C ARG A 161 20.61 -13.60 6.03
N LYS A 162 20.63 -14.88 6.40
CA LYS A 162 19.67 -15.46 7.36
C LYS A 162 19.61 -14.68 8.66
N GLN A 163 20.74 -14.27 9.20
CA GLN A 163 20.83 -13.48 10.41
C GLN A 163 20.05 -12.18 10.28
N VAL A 164 20.16 -11.48 9.14
CA VAL A 164 19.43 -10.23 8.90
C VAL A 164 17.92 -10.44 8.91
N LEU A 165 17.41 -11.56 8.36
CA LEU A 165 15.99 -11.91 8.43
C LEU A 165 15.53 -12.07 9.89
N TYR A 166 16.30 -12.69 10.74
CA TYR A 166 15.96 -12.79 12.17
C TYR A 166 16.03 -11.43 12.87
N GLU A 167 17.03 -10.61 12.59
CA GLU A 167 17.17 -9.27 13.17
C GLU A 167 16.00 -8.32 12.83
N VAL A 168 15.41 -8.49 11.66
CA VAL A 168 14.24 -7.69 11.23
C VAL A 168 12.90 -8.37 11.52
N GLY A 169 12.90 -9.60 12.06
CA GLY A 169 11.69 -10.32 12.50
C GLY A 169 10.94 -11.06 11.40
N GLY A 170 11.63 -11.50 10.31
CA GLY A 170 11.01 -12.24 9.23
C GLY A 170 10.00 -11.42 8.41
N LEU A 171 9.01 -12.07 7.80
CA LEU A 171 7.95 -11.41 7.02
C LEU A 171 6.77 -11.03 7.92
N ASP A 172 6.15 -9.89 7.65
CA ASP A 172 4.90 -9.47 8.30
C ASP A 172 3.71 -10.28 7.73
N GLU A 173 3.15 -11.18 8.55
CA GLU A 173 2.07 -12.09 8.16
C GLU A 173 0.71 -11.38 7.99
N SER A 174 0.60 -10.12 8.40
CA SER A 174 -0.58 -9.30 8.15
C SER A 174 -0.67 -8.77 6.71
N LEU A 175 0.43 -8.88 5.94
CA LEU A 175 0.51 -8.46 4.56
C LEU A 175 0.27 -9.63 3.60
N SER A 176 -0.58 -9.42 2.62
CA SER A 176 -0.91 -10.43 1.62
C SER A 176 -0.27 -10.17 0.24
N PHE A 177 0.22 -8.96 0.00
CA PHE A 177 0.80 -8.53 -1.28
C PHE A 177 2.19 -7.91 -1.13
N CYS A 178 2.36 -6.88 -0.29
CA CYS A 178 3.59 -6.06 -0.18
C CYS A 178 4.57 -6.53 0.91
N MET A 179 4.56 -7.83 1.26
CA MET A 179 5.43 -8.39 2.28
C MET A 179 6.92 -8.25 1.95
N ASP A 180 7.28 -8.29 0.68
CA ASP A 180 8.64 -8.05 0.17
C ASP A 180 9.03 -6.59 0.34
N TYR A 181 8.20 -5.64 -0.07
CA TYR A 181 8.47 -4.21 0.07
C TYR A 181 8.64 -3.81 1.54
N ASP A 182 7.78 -4.28 2.45
CA ASP A 182 7.92 -4.07 3.90
C ASP A 182 9.26 -4.64 4.41
N LEU A 183 9.61 -5.86 3.98
CA LEU A 183 10.87 -6.51 4.36
C LEU A 183 12.08 -5.71 3.88
N TRP A 184 12.10 -5.26 2.61
CA TRP A 184 13.22 -4.47 2.06
C TRP A 184 13.42 -3.17 2.81
N ILE A 185 12.36 -2.47 3.19
CA ILE A 185 12.45 -1.26 4.01
C ILE A 185 13.04 -1.55 5.39
N ARG A 186 12.62 -2.65 6.06
CA ARG A 186 13.15 -3.02 7.38
C ARG A 186 14.63 -3.41 7.30
N ILE A 187 15.05 -4.09 6.24
CA ILE A 187 16.47 -4.39 5.99
C ILE A 187 17.24 -3.10 5.74
N ALA A 188 16.77 -2.23 4.82
CA ALA A 188 17.46 -0.98 4.47
C ALA A 188 17.61 0.01 5.62
N LYS A 189 16.80 -0.13 6.69
CA LYS A 189 16.95 0.65 7.93
C LYS A 189 18.18 0.27 8.75
N ARG A 190 18.72 -0.93 8.55
CA ARG A 190 19.79 -1.49 9.39
C ARG A 190 21.03 -1.91 8.60
N HIS A 191 20.86 -2.30 7.34
CA HIS A 191 21.89 -2.88 6.51
C HIS A 191 21.87 -2.29 5.09
N PRO A 192 23.01 -2.09 4.45
CA PRO A 192 23.08 -1.77 3.05
C PRO A 192 22.51 -2.91 2.19
N ILE A 193 21.88 -2.54 1.08
CA ILE A 193 21.38 -3.43 0.04
C ILE A 193 22.37 -3.41 -1.12
N GLY A 194 22.94 -4.56 -1.47
CA GLY A 194 23.82 -4.73 -2.61
C GLY A 194 23.07 -4.89 -3.92
N TYR A 195 23.65 -4.44 -5.01
CA TYR A 195 23.12 -4.62 -6.36
C TYR A 195 24.19 -5.12 -7.31
N VAL A 196 23.87 -6.16 -8.07
CA VAL A 196 24.73 -6.70 -9.14
C VAL A 196 23.96 -6.60 -10.46
N PRO A 197 24.48 -5.91 -11.49
CA PRO A 197 23.80 -5.70 -12.78
C PRO A 197 23.85 -6.96 -13.68
N ASP A 198 23.44 -8.09 -13.15
CA ASP A 198 23.39 -9.38 -13.86
C ASP A 198 22.03 -10.06 -13.64
N TYR A 199 21.60 -10.86 -14.61
CA TYR A 199 20.27 -11.47 -14.62
C TYR A 199 20.26 -12.78 -13.85
N TRP A 200 19.40 -12.86 -12.81
CA TRP A 200 19.36 -13.99 -11.87
C TRP A 200 18.02 -14.74 -11.84
N ALA A 201 16.91 -14.09 -12.23
CA ALA A 201 15.61 -14.70 -12.11
C ALA A 201 14.63 -14.26 -13.20
N LYS A 202 13.56 -15.04 -13.32
CA LYS A 202 12.36 -14.68 -14.11
C LYS A 202 11.16 -14.69 -13.17
N ALA A 203 10.42 -13.58 -13.15
CA ALA A 203 9.11 -13.49 -12.51
C ALA A 203 8.02 -13.76 -13.54
N ARG A 204 7.19 -14.76 -13.28
CA ARG A 204 6.15 -15.21 -14.20
C ARG A 204 4.86 -14.44 -14.02
N TYR A 205 4.31 -13.97 -15.14
CA TYR A 205 3.04 -13.28 -15.22
C TYR A 205 2.01 -14.17 -15.90
N HIS A 206 0.98 -14.58 -15.17
CA HIS A 206 -0.12 -15.40 -15.67
C HIS A 206 -1.45 -14.95 -15.04
N ALA A 207 -2.58 -15.42 -15.58
CA ALA A 207 -3.90 -14.97 -15.18
C ALA A 207 -4.22 -15.14 -13.67
N ALA A 208 -3.63 -16.13 -13.00
CA ALA A 208 -3.82 -16.37 -11.58
C ALA A 208 -2.78 -15.66 -10.68
N SER A 209 -1.78 -14.96 -11.24
CA SER A 209 -0.76 -14.28 -10.42
C SER A 209 -1.33 -13.08 -9.69
N LYS A 210 -0.91 -12.88 -8.42
CA LYS A 210 -1.34 -11.74 -7.60
C LYS A 210 -1.00 -10.41 -8.25
N SER A 211 0.18 -10.30 -8.86
CA SER A 211 0.66 -9.07 -9.52
C SER A 211 -0.24 -8.61 -10.67
N VAL A 212 -0.93 -9.55 -11.35
CA VAL A 212 -1.88 -9.21 -12.42
C VAL A 212 -3.26 -8.84 -11.85
N ASN A 213 -3.77 -9.63 -10.89
CA ASN A 213 -5.17 -9.54 -10.47
C ASN A 213 -5.43 -8.59 -9.30
N GLN A 214 -4.47 -8.42 -8.41
CA GLN A 214 -4.68 -7.75 -7.12
C GLN A 214 -3.92 -6.41 -7.00
N TRP A 215 -3.07 -6.05 -7.97
CA TRP A 215 -2.27 -4.84 -7.89
C TRP A 215 -3.07 -3.56 -7.68
N PRO A 216 -4.10 -3.25 -8.50
CA PRO A 216 -4.84 -1.99 -8.34
C PRO A 216 -5.67 -1.92 -7.04
N THR A 217 -6.03 -3.05 -6.45
CA THR A 217 -6.93 -3.15 -5.30
C THR A 217 -6.17 -3.39 -4.01
N VAL A 218 -5.62 -4.59 -3.83
CA VAL A 218 -4.90 -4.98 -2.61
C VAL A 218 -3.48 -4.41 -2.59
N GLY A 219 -2.75 -4.56 -3.70
CA GLY A 219 -1.33 -4.19 -3.80
C GLY A 219 -1.10 -2.72 -3.48
N LEU A 220 -1.77 -1.81 -4.19
CA LEU A 220 -1.62 -0.37 -3.95
C LEU A 220 -2.07 0.06 -2.55
N GLN A 221 -3.12 -0.55 -1.99
CA GLN A 221 -3.53 -0.23 -0.62
C GLN A 221 -2.46 -0.64 0.41
N GLU A 222 -1.86 -1.82 0.24
CA GLU A 222 -0.77 -2.27 1.13
C GLU A 222 0.50 -1.44 0.94
N VAL A 223 0.85 -1.02 -0.29
CA VAL A 223 1.97 -0.09 -0.55
C VAL A 223 1.76 1.22 0.22
N PHE A 224 0.57 1.82 0.13
CA PHE A 224 0.27 3.07 0.84
C PHE A 224 0.39 2.90 2.36
N ARG A 225 -0.19 1.81 2.91
CA ARG A 225 -0.12 1.48 4.33
C ARG A 225 1.32 1.28 4.79
N THR A 226 2.09 0.50 4.02
CA THR A 226 3.50 0.20 4.31
C THR A 226 4.36 1.46 4.23
N SER A 227 4.21 2.28 3.17
CA SER A 227 4.93 3.54 3.03
C SER A 227 4.59 4.51 4.17
N ALA A 228 3.31 4.71 4.48
CA ALA A 228 2.89 5.56 5.60
C ALA A 228 3.41 5.05 6.95
N LYS A 229 3.39 3.74 7.20
CA LYS A 229 3.94 3.09 8.42
C LYS A 229 5.43 3.39 8.59
N HIS A 230 6.21 3.26 7.53
CA HIS A 230 7.68 3.33 7.62
C HIS A 230 8.26 4.72 7.41
N TYR A 231 7.58 5.59 6.65
CA TYR A 231 8.07 6.92 6.24
C TYR A 231 7.17 8.07 6.69
N GLY A 232 6.04 7.78 7.31
CA GLY A 232 5.07 8.80 7.74
C GLY A 232 4.28 9.46 6.60
N THR A 233 4.57 9.11 5.36
CA THR A 233 3.89 9.60 4.14
C THR A 233 4.09 8.63 2.97
N VAL A 234 3.56 8.97 1.81
CA VAL A 234 3.63 8.17 0.58
C VAL A 234 4.33 8.99 -0.51
N SER A 235 5.16 8.37 -1.35
CA SER A 235 5.84 9.07 -2.44
C SER A 235 4.88 9.51 -3.55
N ASN A 236 5.35 10.45 -4.39
CA ASN A 236 4.58 10.87 -5.56
C ASN A 236 4.40 9.73 -6.57
N ASP A 237 5.40 8.87 -6.75
CA ASP A 237 5.31 7.74 -7.69
C ASP A 237 4.16 6.80 -7.34
N TRP A 238 3.98 6.47 -6.05
CA TRP A 238 2.87 5.66 -5.60
C TRP A 238 1.52 6.39 -5.70
N VAL A 239 1.47 7.68 -5.39
CA VAL A 239 0.25 8.50 -5.55
C VAL A 239 -0.16 8.56 -7.03
N LEU A 240 0.80 8.77 -7.94
CA LEU A 240 0.54 8.80 -9.38
C LEU A 240 0.05 7.45 -9.90
N GLU A 241 0.63 6.34 -9.42
CA GLU A 241 0.18 5.00 -9.76
C GLU A 241 -1.24 4.73 -9.25
N TYR A 242 -1.56 5.14 -8.04
CA TYR A 242 -2.93 5.04 -7.51
C TYR A 242 -3.92 5.86 -8.35
N LEU A 243 -3.58 7.08 -8.71
CA LEU A 243 -4.41 7.94 -9.56
C LEU A 243 -4.59 7.36 -10.97
N TYR A 244 -3.58 6.70 -11.53
CA TYR A 244 -3.69 6.03 -12.82
C TYR A 244 -4.85 5.03 -12.86
N PHE A 245 -5.03 4.23 -11.79
CA PHE A 245 -6.12 3.25 -11.71
C PHE A 245 -7.43 3.82 -11.14
N HIS A 246 -7.41 4.93 -10.41
CA HIS A 246 -8.52 5.33 -9.56
C HIS A 246 -8.98 6.78 -9.69
N HIS A 247 -8.41 7.58 -10.59
CA HIS A 247 -8.77 9.00 -10.75
C HIS A 247 -10.26 9.23 -11.03
N ASN A 248 -10.96 8.27 -11.63
CA ASN A 248 -12.38 8.34 -11.96
C ASN A 248 -13.33 8.06 -10.78
N LYS A 249 -12.82 7.67 -9.63
CA LYS A 249 -13.65 7.41 -8.42
C LYS A 249 -14.29 8.66 -7.81
N GLY A 250 -13.87 9.84 -8.23
CA GLY A 250 -14.33 11.11 -7.69
C GLY A 250 -13.43 11.63 -6.54
N VAL A 251 -13.52 12.94 -6.29
CA VAL A 251 -12.57 13.64 -5.38
C VAL A 251 -12.71 13.21 -3.92
N PHE A 252 -13.93 12.96 -3.44
CA PHE A 252 -14.14 12.60 -2.03
C PHE A 252 -13.55 11.22 -1.65
N PRO A 253 -13.80 10.14 -2.42
CA PRO A 253 -13.11 8.87 -2.19
C PRO A 253 -11.58 8.98 -2.25
N LEU A 254 -11.03 9.78 -3.18
CA LEU A 254 -9.59 10.02 -3.28
C LEU A 254 -9.05 10.75 -2.03
N LEU A 255 -9.69 11.84 -1.60
CA LEU A 255 -9.31 12.58 -0.40
C LEU A 255 -9.38 11.70 0.85
N THR A 256 -10.46 10.92 1.00
CA THR A 256 -10.62 9.99 2.14
C THR A 256 -9.48 8.97 2.17
N PHE A 257 -9.15 8.38 1.02
CA PHE A 257 -8.05 7.43 0.91
C PHE A 257 -6.69 8.09 1.21
N PHE A 258 -6.42 9.25 0.64
CA PHE A 258 -5.14 9.96 0.85
C PHE A 258 -4.94 10.41 2.29
N ARG A 259 -6.00 10.84 2.97
CA ARG A 259 -5.98 11.16 4.40
C ARG A 259 -5.63 9.98 5.28
N ALA A 260 -6.25 8.81 5.02
CA ALA A 260 -5.99 7.59 5.77
C ALA A 260 -4.52 7.14 5.68
N HIS A 261 -3.78 7.60 4.67
CA HIS A 261 -2.38 7.24 4.43
C HIS A 261 -1.41 8.44 4.51
N ALA A 262 -1.83 9.54 5.15
CA ALA A 262 -1.02 10.74 5.36
C ALA A 262 -0.35 11.30 4.08
N VAL A 263 -1.03 11.19 2.92
CA VAL A 263 -0.50 11.65 1.62
C VAL A 263 -0.23 13.16 1.64
N PHE A 264 -1.06 13.95 2.30
CA PHE A 264 -0.89 15.40 2.48
C PHE A 264 -0.38 15.79 3.88
N GLY A 265 0.25 14.87 4.60
CA GLY A 265 0.68 15.07 5.99
C GLY A 265 -0.45 14.81 6.99
N GLY A 266 -0.41 15.49 8.13
CA GLY A 266 -1.47 15.38 9.15
C GLY A 266 -2.81 15.89 8.62
N ALA A 267 -3.91 15.23 8.97
CA ALA A 267 -5.27 15.66 8.59
C ALA A 267 -6.03 16.18 9.81
N PRO A 268 -6.74 17.32 9.68
CA PRO A 268 -7.64 17.78 10.73
C PRO A 268 -8.74 16.76 11.00
N ARG A 269 -9.17 16.65 12.25
CA ARG A 269 -10.17 15.69 12.71
C ARG A 269 -11.42 16.40 13.22
N ILE A 270 -12.58 15.81 12.93
CA ILE A 270 -13.82 16.18 13.62
C ILE A 270 -13.81 15.42 14.95
N THR A 271 -13.88 16.16 16.05
CA THR A 271 -13.90 15.61 17.42
C THR A 271 -15.31 15.49 17.98
N ALA A 272 -16.22 16.34 17.52
CA ALA A 272 -17.65 16.28 17.81
C ALA A 272 -18.49 16.81 16.67
N MET A 273 -19.68 16.23 16.50
CA MET A 273 -20.65 16.65 15.48
C MET A 273 -22.04 16.15 15.88
N ASN A 274 -23.04 17.04 15.87
CA ASN A 274 -24.42 16.72 16.27
C ASN A 274 -25.31 16.28 15.10
N ARG A 275 -24.75 15.49 14.17
CA ARG A 275 -25.49 14.88 13.05
C ARG A 275 -26.24 13.63 13.50
N TYR A 276 -27.45 13.42 13.01
CA TYR A 276 -28.20 12.17 13.21
C TYR A 276 -27.53 10.98 12.48
N PRO A 277 -27.75 9.73 12.93
CA PRO A 277 -27.18 8.54 12.27
C PRO A 277 -27.56 8.39 10.79
N ASP A 278 -28.73 8.89 10.39
CA ASP A 278 -29.24 8.92 9.00
C ASP A 278 -28.69 10.13 8.20
N MET A 279 -27.65 10.77 8.69
CA MET A 279 -26.91 11.90 8.12
C MET A 279 -27.68 13.24 8.06
N TRP A 280 -28.91 13.31 8.53
CA TRP A 280 -29.63 14.57 8.67
C TRP A 280 -29.04 15.43 9.81
N VAL A 281 -29.09 16.72 9.63
CA VAL A 281 -28.60 17.67 10.65
C VAL A 281 -29.77 18.44 11.27
N PRO A 282 -29.66 18.78 12.59
CA PRO A 282 -30.65 19.62 13.26
C PRO A 282 -30.58 21.09 12.75
N PRO A 283 -31.53 21.95 13.13
CA PRO A 283 -31.53 23.36 12.76
C PRO A 283 -30.24 24.13 13.13
N ARG A 284 -29.60 23.76 14.22
CA ARG A 284 -28.25 24.18 14.58
C ARG A 284 -27.32 22.98 14.41
N PHE A 285 -26.54 22.99 13.35
CA PHE A 285 -25.52 21.96 13.09
C PHE A 285 -24.18 22.40 13.66
N HIS A 286 -23.66 21.64 14.60
CA HIS A 286 -22.42 21.94 15.30
C HIS A 286 -21.31 20.96 14.91
N VAL A 287 -20.10 21.48 14.68
CA VAL A 287 -18.90 20.69 14.33
C VAL A 287 -17.70 21.23 15.14
N SER A 288 -17.08 20.38 15.94
CA SER A 288 -15.80 20.65 16.60
C SER A 288 -14.67 20.04 15.81
N ILE A 289 -13.63 20.81 15.53
CA ILE A 289 -12.49 20.41 14.68
C ILE A 289 -11.19 20.58 15.49
N GLN A 290 -10.32 19.59 15.41
CA GLN A 290 -8.96 19.63 15.92
C GLN A 290 -7.97 19.35 14.80
N SER A 291 -6.89 20.13 14.72
CA SER A 291 -5.82 19.96 13.74
C SER A 291 -4.43 19.98 14.40
N ASP A 292 -3.47 19.40 13.68
CA ASP A 292 -2.05 19.52 14.02
C ASP A 292 -1.58 20.97 13.76
N PRO A 293 -0.77 21.58 14.62
CA PRO A 293 -0.16 22.88 14.36
C PRO A 293 0.63 22.97 13.05
N GLN A 294 1.22 21.84 12.62
CA GLN A 294 1.96 21.76 11.35
C GLN A 294 1.07 21.55 10.11
N ALA A 295 -0.19 21.17 10.33
CA ALA A 295 -1.19 20.95 9.29
C ALA A 295 -2.56 21.52 9.74
N PRO A 296 -2.67 22.84 9.91
CA PRO A 296 -3.89 23.47 10.40
C PRO A 296 -5.05 23.27 9.43
N ALA A 297 -6.26 23.17 9.98
CA ALA A 297 -7.48 23.20 9.18
C ALA A 297 -7.62 24.59 8.55
N HIS A 298 -7.81 24.62 7.24
CA HIS A 298 -7.96 25.85 6.45
C HIS A 298 -9.42 26.10 6.06
N THR A 299 -10.17 25.02 5.84
CA THR A 299 -11.55 25.11 5.33
C THR A 299 -12.35 23.94 5.85
N LEU A 300 -13.59 24.17 6.27
CA LEU A 300 -14.59 23.13 6.48
C LEU A 300 -15.42 22.99 5.19
N LEU A 301 -15.26 21.86 4.51
CA LEU A 301 -16.03 21.51 3.33
C LEU A 301 -17.26 20.71 3.74
N ILE A 302 -18.43 21.16 3.32
CA ILE A 302 -19.69 20.46 3.56
C ILE A 302 -20.39 20.22 2.21
N ARG A 303 -20.61 18.94 1.91
CA ARG A 303 -21.52 18.53 0.83
C ARG A 303 -22.79 18.02 1.43
N GLY A 304 -23.90 18.46 0.89
CA GLY A 304 -25.20 18.06 1.39
C GLY A 304 -26.34 18.18 0.39
N SER A 305 -27.49 17.72 0.84
CA SER A 305 -28.76 17.80 0.10
C SER A 305 -29.87 18.32 0.99
N ARG A 306 -30.84 19.01 0.41
CA ARG A 306 -32.05 19.48 1.11
C ARG A 306 -33.28 18.76 0.59
N LEU A 307 -34.29 18.59 1.44
CA LEU A 307 -35.59 18.10 1.04
C LEU A 307 -36.36 19.21 0.29
N GLY A 308 -36.84 18.86 -0.91
CA GLY A 308 -37.71 19.70 -1.71
C GLY A 308 -37.01 20.87 -2.42
N SER A 309 -37.69 21.41 -3.41
CA SER A 309 -37.32 22.70 -4.02
C SER A 309 -37.72 23.83 -3.08
N PRO A 310 -36.95 24.92 -2.98
CA PRO A 310 -37.43 26.10 -2.26
C PRO A 310 -38.68 26.62 -2.91
N PRO A 311 -39.57 27.26 -2.15
CA PRO A 311 -40.56 28.11 -2.76
C PRO A 311 -39.84 29.05 -3.73
N SER A 312 -40.35 29.19 -4.93
CA SER A 312 -39.68 29.80 -6.09
C SER A 312 -39.27 31.28 -5.94
N SER A 313 -39.32 31.85 -4.77
CA SER A 313 -39.09 33.29 -4.51
C SER A 313 -38.05 33.67 -3.47
N GLN A 314 -37.45 32.72 -2.71
CA GLN A 314 -36.44 33.08 -1.72
C GLN A 314 -35.16 32.25 -1.85
N PRO A 315 -33.97 32.90 -1.92
CA PRO A 315 -32.68 32.20 -1.87
C PRO A 315 -32.49 31.49 -0.53
N ALA A 316 -32.02 30.25 -0.54
CA ALA A 316 -31.67 29.50 0.65
C ALA A 316 -30.24 29.88 1.09
N PHE A 317 -30.02 30.04 2.39
CA PHE A 317 -28.74 30.40 2.96
C PHE A 317 -28.34 29.43 4.08
N LEU A 318 -27.04 29.14 4.16
CA LEU A 318 -26.39 28.64 5.36
C LEU A 318 -25.72 29.83 6.06
N HIS A 319 -26.13 30.10 7.27
CA HIS A 319 -25.46 31.05 8.18
C HIS A 319 -24.49 30.27 9.04
N TYR A 320 -23.33 30.82 9.32
CA TYR A 320 -22.35 30.16 10.16
C TYR A 320 -21.73 31.10 11.20
N VAL A 321 -21.33 30.52 12.32
CA VAL A 321 -20.55 31.16 13.38
C VAL A 321 -19.34 30.28 13.63
N ILE A 322 -18.13 30.83 13.58
CA ILE A 322 -16.88 30.13 13.87
C ILE A 322 -16.25 30.71 15.12
N ASN A 323 -15.96 29.84 16.09
CA ASN A 323 -15.34 30.20 17.36
C ASN A 323 -16.11 31.34 18.14
N GLY A 324 -17.41 31.37 17.96
CA GLY A 324 -18.30 32.33 18.62
C GLY A 324 -18.25 33.76 18.09
N SER A 325 -17.38 34.09 17.14
CA SER A 325 -17.15 35.47 16.69
C SER A 325 -17.21 35.71 15.20
N LEU A 326 -16.61 34.85 14.41
CA LEU A 326 -16.64 34.97 12.93
C LEU A 326 -18.00 34.52 12.41
N THR A 327 -18.75 35.41 11.77
CA THR A 327 -20.08 35.13 11.23
C THR A 327 -20.12 35.38 9.73
N GLY A 328 -20.93 34.61 9.03
CA GLY A 328 -21.16 34.80 7.60
C GLY A 328 -22.37 34.02 7.09
N ARG A 329 -22.62 34.16 5.79
CA ARG A 329 -23.68 33.40 5.11
C ARG A 329 -23.25 32.99 3.72
N ILE A 330 -23.68 31.81 3.28
CA ILE A 330 -23.44 31.29 1.95
C ILE A 330 -24.79 30.96 1.29
N ALA A 331 -24.99 31.44 0.08
CA ALA A 331 -26.17 31.11 -0.70
C ALA A 331 -26.07 29.65 -1.20
N VAL A 332 -27.17 28.92 -1.08
CA VAL A 332 -27.28 27.54 -1.54
C VAL A 332 -28.25 27.49 -2.68
N SER A 333 -27.78 27.10 -3.86
CA SER A 333 -28.61 26.88 -5.06
C SER A 333 -28.83 25.39 -5.31
N GLY A 334 -30.02 25.01 -5.77
CA GLY A 334 -30.33 23.61 -6.08
C GLY A 334 -30.70 22.75 -4.88
N THR A 335 -30.93 21.46 -5.13
CA THR A 335 -31.25 20.45 -4.09
C THR A 335 -30.01 19.85 -3.47
N THR A 336 -28.89 19.77 -4.21
CA THR A 336 -27.57 19.38 -3.72
C THR A 336 -26.65 20.59 -3.71
N PHE A 337 -25.75 20.66 -2.74
CA PHE A 337 -24.81 21.78 -2.60
C PHE A 337 -23.46 21.31 -2.05
N THR A 338 -22.43 22.10 -2.33
CA THR A 338 -21.13 22.02 -1.67
C THR A 338 -20.76 23.42 -1.22
N VAL A 339 -20.40 23.56 0.04
CA VAL A 339 -19.98 24.84 0.63
C VAL A 339 -18.61 24.71 1.26
N GLU A 340 -17.81 25.77 1.14
CA GLU A 340 -16.49 25.91 1.72
C GLU A 340 -16.54 27.01 2.78
N LEU A 341 -16.40 26.65 4.05
CA LEU A 341 -16.33 27.57 5.16
C LEU A 341 -14.87 27.85 5.53
N PRO A 342 -14.35 29.06 5.32
CA PRO A 342 -12.96 29.37 5.68
C PRO A 342 -12.77 29.30 7.19
N LEU A 343 -11.71 28.62 7.66
CA LEU A 343 -11.34 28.51 9.05
C LEU A 343 -10.15 29.44 9.33
N PRO A 344 -10.12 30.17 10.44
CA PRO A 344 -8.98 30.99 10.84
C PRO A 344 -7.71 30.13 11.00
N PRO A 345 -6.58 30.46 10.35
CA PRO A 345 -5.39 29.61 10.34
C PRO A 345 -4.55 29.71 11.64
N ASP A 346 -4.88 30.66 12.51
CA ASP A 346 -4.17 30.96 13.76
C ASP A 346 -4.53 30.03 14.93
N ARG A 347 -5.40 29.06 14.70
CA ARG A 347 -5.90 28.12 15.70
C ARG A 347 -5.84 26.67 15.24
N THR A 348 -5.66 25.78 16.20
CA THR A 348 -5.71 24.33 16.00
C THR A 348 -7.06 23.71 16.30
N ASN A 349 -7.90 24.43 17.07
CA ASN A 349 -9.24 24.01 17.44
C ASN A 349 -10.27 25.00 16.92
N HIS A 350 -11.31 24.49 16.28
CA HIS A 350 -12.42 25.30 15.78
C HIS A 350 -13.77 24.72 16.22
N GLU A 351 -14.65 25.62 16.65
CA GLU A 351 -16.06 25.34 16.90
C GLU A 351 -16.89 26.04 15.82
N VAL A 352 -17.63 25.27 15.06
CA VAL A 352 -18.43 25.77 13.92
C VAL A 352 -19.88 25.45 14.11
N ASP A 353 -20.70 26.49 14.21
CA ASP A 353 -22.16 26.41 14.23
C ASP A 353 -22.71 26.84 12.89
N ILE A 354 -23.62 26.05 12.33
CA ILE A 354 -24.25 26.28 11.02
C ILE A 354 -25.76 26.26 11.19
N PHE A 355 -26.41 27.27 10.64
CA PHE A 355 -27.86 27.43 10.69
C PHE A 355 -28.40 27.54 9.25
N ALA A 356 -29.30 26.65 8.87
CA ALA A 356 -29.98 26.77 7.58
C ALA A 356 -31.18 27.76 7.67
N SER A 357 -31.38 28.55 6.64
CA SER A 357 -32.58 29.41 6.52
C SER A 357 -33.87 28.62 6.25
N TRP A 358 -33.78 27.30 6.17
CA TRP A 358 -34.91 26.39 5.98
C TRP A 358 -34.85 25.19 6.92
N ASN A 359 -36.02 24.72 7.34
CA ASN A 359 -36.14 23.54 8.20
C ASN A 359 -37.41 22.77 7.81
N VAL A 360 -37.36 21.46 7.96
CA VAL A 360 -38.45 20.55 7.70
C VAL A 360 -38.72 19.67 8.93
N LYS A 361 -40.00 19.54 9.29
CA LYS A 361 -40.44 18.57 10.29
C LYS A 361 -40.64 17.21 9.63
N ILE A 362 -39.99 16.19 10.17
CA ILE A 362 -40.13 14.79 9.74
C ILE A 362 -40.42 13.90 10.95
N GLY A 363 -40.79 12.66 10.69
CA GLY A 363 -41.13 11.67 11.71
C GLY A 363 -42.62 11.60 12.03
N SER A 364 -43.00 10.71 12.98
CA SER A 364 -44.38 10.57 13.41
C SER A 364 -44.77 11.67 14.40
N PRO A 365 -46.08 11.94 14.60
CA PRO A 365 -46.54 12.88 15.62
C PRO A 365 -46.05 12.55 17.04
N ALA A 366 -45.74 11.27 17.30
CA ALA A 366 -45.24 10.82 18.58
C ALA A 366 -43.70 11.03 18.73
N ASN A 367 -42.96 11.19 17.61
CA ASN A 367 -41.50 11.44 17.61
C ASN A 367 -41.11 12.38 16.48
N PRO A 368 -41.50 13.68 16.56
CA PRO A 368 -41.19 14.67 15.52
C PRO A 368 -39.72 15.08 15.61
N ARG A 369 -39.04 15.15 14.44
CA ARG A 369 -37.72 15.78 14.31
C ARG A 369 -37.83 17.02 13.42
N VAL A 370 -37.04 18.05 13.78
CA VAL A 370 -36.81 19.19 12.90
C VAL A 370 -35.40 19.00 12.29
N ILE A 371 -35.35 18.97 10.99
CA ILE A 371 -34.09 18.80 10.23
C ILE A 371 -33.90 19.95 9.25
N SER A 372 -32.66 20.22 8.88
CA SER A 372 -32.33 21.29 7.93
C SER A 372 -31.90 20.71 6.58
N PHE A 373 -30.86 19.90 6.57
CA PHE A 373 -30.30 19.29 5.37
C PHE A 373 -29.66 17.96 5.69
N LEU A 374 -29.42 17.14 4.66
CA LEU A 374 -28.60 15.95 4.75
C LEU A 374 -27.14 16.37 4.54
N ALA A 375 -26.25 16.03 5.47
CA ALA A 375 -24.81 16.29 5.35
C ALA A 375 -24.08 15.01 4.93
N ASP A 376 -23.93 14.79 3.62
CA ASP A 376 -23.29 13.61 3.05
C ASP A 376 -21.81 13.56 3.39
N GLN A 377 -21.12 14.69 3.27
CA GLN A 377 -19.71 14.86 3.56
C GLN A 377 -19.47 16.09 4.41
N VAL A 378 -18.69 15.93 5.46
CA VAL A 378 -18.23 17.03 6.32
C VAL A 378 -16.73 16.81 6.53
N LEU A 379 -15.89 17.63 5.90
CA LEU A 379 -14.44 17.42 5.86
C LEU A 379 -13.70 18.73 6.19
N PRO A 380 -13.04 18.82 7.33
CA PRO A 380 -12.07 19.89 7.55
C PRO A 380 -10.82 19.61 6.69
N LEU A 381 -10.44 20.52 5.81
CA LEU A 381 -9.33 20.38 4.87
C LEU A 381 -8.16 21.26 5.28
N THR A 382 -6.94 20.74 5.14
CA THR A 382 -5.73 21.55 5.10
C THR A 382 -5.69 22.39 3.83
N TYR A 383 -4.77 23.34 3.74
CA TYR A 383 -4.58 24.14 2.52
C TYR A 383 -4.25 23.25 1.30
N GLN A 384 -3.34 22.26 1.45
CA GLN A 384 -2.96 21.38 0.36
C GLN A 384 -4.13 20.48 -0.11
N GLU A 385 -4.92 19.95 0.80
CA GLU A 385 -6.10 19.16 0.48
C GLU A 385 -7.15 19.99 -0.27
N LEU A 386 -7.34 21.25 0.13
CA LEU A 386 -8.24 22.17 -0.56
C LEU A 386 -7.74 22.48 -1.99
N GLN A 387 -6.44 22.69 -2.16
CA GLN A 387 -5.87 22.91 -3.50
C GLN A 387 -6.03 21.67 -4.39
N PHE A 388 -5.78 20.47 -3.86
CA PHE A 388 -6.04 19.22 -4.58
C PHE A 388 -7.51 19.09 -4.97
N TYR A 389 -8.44 19.33 -4.03
CA TYR A 389 -9.87 19.30 -4.27
C TYR A 389 -10.29 20.22 -5.43
N ARG A 390 -9.84 21.48 -5.40
CA ARG A 390 -10.13 22.46 -6.44
C ARG A 390 -9.52 22.10 -7.79
N ALA A 391 -8.27 21.64 -7.80
CA ALA A 391 -7.59 21.19 -9.01
C ALA A 391 -8.32 20.00 -9.65
N TYR A 392 -8.76 19.04 -8.85
CA TYR A 392 -9.54 17.89 -9.33
C TYR A 392 -10.87 18.34 -9.95
N LEU A 393 -11.61 19.24 -9.30
CA LEU A 393 -12.88 19.75 -9.83
C LEU A 393 -12.68 20.52 -11.16
N ALA A 394 -11.60 21.27 -11.28
CA ALA A 394 -11.28 22.00 -12.48
C ALA A 394 -10.85 21.09 -13.65
N ASN A 395 -10.05 20.07 -13.39
CA ASN A 395 -9.55 19.15 -14.42
C ASN A 395 -9.18 17.77 -13.80
N PRO A 396 -10.14 16.83 -13.66
CA PRO A 396 -9.87 15.50 -13.13
C PRO A 396 -8.78 14.73 -13.88
N ALA A 397 -8.71 14.87 -15.20
CA ALA A 397 -7.70 14.23 -16.04
C ALA A 397 -6.28 14.79 -15.81
N GLY A 398 -6.17 16.06 -15.43
CA GLY A 398 -4.91 16.75 -15.15
C GLY A 398 -4.39 16.59 -13.73
N ILE A 399 -5.11 15.89 -12.86
CA ILE A 399 -4.79 15.80 -11.41
C ILE A 399 -3.42 15.15 -11.15
N ALA A 400 -3.00 14.22 -12.00
CA ALA A 400 -1.68 13.61 -11.91
C ALA A 400 -0.55 14.64 -12.13
N GLN A 401 -0.72 15.57 -13.07
CA GLN A 401 0.24 16.65 -13.29
C GLN A 401 0.26 17.61 -12.09
N TRP A 402 -0.92 17.96 -11.56
CA TRP A 402 -0.99 18.79 -10.35
C TRP A 402 -0.20 18.18 -9.18
N VAL A 403 -0.28 16.86 -8.96
CA VAL A 403 0.49 16.16 -7.89
C VAL A 403 2.00 16.32 -8.12
N ARG A 404 2.48 16.20 -9.37
CA ARG A 404 3.91 16.38 -9.68
C ARG A 404 4.40 17.78 -9.36
N ASP A 405 3.59 18.80 -9.66
CA ASP A 405 3.98 20.20 -9.60
C ASP A 405 3.85 20.80 -8.20
N HIS A 406 2.93 20.28 -7.37
CA HIS A 406 2.54 20.94 -6.13
C HIS A 406 2.77 20.12 -4.87
N ARG A 407 3.15 18.85 -5.00
CA ARG A 407 3.36 17.98 -3.86
C ARG A 407 4.82 17.57 -3.70
N THR A 408 5.41 17.92 -2.55
CA THR A 408 6.75 17.48 -2.17
C THR A 408 6.65 16.66 -0.87
N PRO A 409 6.58 15.34 -0.98
CA PRO A 409 6.51 14.48 0.20
C PRO A 409 7.86 14.46 0.91
N VAL A 410 7.86 14.66 2.23
CA VAL A 410 9.05 14.59 3.08
C VAL A 410 9.00 13.30 3.89
N PRO A 411 9.82 12.27 3.58
CA PRO A 411 9.85 11.04 4.33
C PRO A 411 10.57 11.20 5.68
N ARG A 412 10.14 10.44 6.67
CA ARG A 412 10.87 10.30 7.94
C ARG A 412 11.91 9.19 7.78
N LEU A 413 13.13 9.54 7.42
CA LEU A 413 14.23 8.60 7.18
C LEU A 413 15.00 8.26 8.46
#